data_6b873f6f740bd838b8ae425f501879d5
#
_entry.id   6b873f6f740bd838b8ae425f501879d5
#
_cell.length_a   1.000
_cell.length_b   1.000
_cell.length_c   1.000
_cell.angle_alpha   90.00
_cell.angle_beta   90.00
_cell.angle_gamma   90.00
#
_symmetry.space_group_name_H-M   'P 1'
#
loop_
_entity.id
_entity.type
_entity.pdbx_description
1 polymer ?
#
loop_
_entity_poly.entity_id
_entity_poly.type
_entity_poly.pdbx_seq_one_letter_code
_entity_poly.pdbx_strand_id
1 'polypeptide(L)'
;MSLVLESKAGGDFKPHVEGIHPAVCVDVIDLGLVESEFQGQRRLVHKVRVFFETEQRNEEGKNCIISKTFTASLHPKAKLAEFLGKWRGRPVVPGESIDLAKLIGANCTLVISHQQNLVGRTYASIDAVSKPTKKLTASGSYDPAMARQRIAEWKAREASNQSSVVSGQRVQETTRPQTTGPQAAQAQPKSPAPTAAPEFDPEVGF
;
A
#
# COMPACT_ATOMS: atom_id res chain seq x y z
N MET A 1 -44.94 -5.67 -20.78
CA MET A 1 -44.31 -5.41 -19.48
C MET A 1 -42.96 -4.81 -19.74
N SER A 2 -42.72 -3.58 -19.35
CA SER A 2 -41.41 -2.91 -19.53
C SER A 2 -40.58 -3.14 -18.27
N LEU A 3 -39.43 -3.80 -18.38
CA LEU A 3 -38.48 -3.98 -17.29
C LEU A 3 -37.55 -2.76 -17.28
N VAL A 4 -37.82 -1.81 -16.39
CA VAL A 4 -36.95 -0.66 -16.17
C VAL A 4 -35.93 -1.04 -15.08
N LEU A 5 -34.67 -1.15 -15.44
CA LEU A 5 -33.55 -1.33 -14.51
C LEU A 5 -32.95 0.03 -14.24
N GLU A 6 -33.16 0.55 -13.02
CA GLU A 6 -32.47 1.75 -12.57
C GLU A 6 -31.11 1.38 -11.99
N SER A 7 -30.05 1.94 -12.58
CA SER A 7 -28.72 1.92 -11.97
C SER A 7 -28.73 2.86 -10.77
N LYS A 8 -28.72 2.32 -9.54
CA LYS A 8 -28.43 3.12 -8.35
C LYS A 8 -27.05 3.69 -8.48
N ALA A 9 -26.91 4.98 -8.74
CA ALA A 9 -25.66 5.70 -8.59
C ALA A 9 -25.16 5.44 -7.16
N GLY A 10 -23.97 4.85 -7.04
CA GLY A 10 -23.34 4.67 -5.73
C GLY A 10 -23.28 6.03 -5.05
N GLY A 11 -23.65 6.08 -3.76
CA GLY A 11 -23.81 7.33 -3.02
C GLY A 11 -22.62 8.28 -3.26
N ASP A 12 -22.91 9.57 -3.34
CA ASP A 12 -21.95 10.66 -3.56
C ASP A 12 -20.88 10.64 -2.44
N PHE A 13 -19.85 9.82 -2.62
CA PHE A 13 -18.73 9.82 -1.72
C PHE A 13 -17.87 11.05 -2.02
N LYS A 14 -17.97 12.06 -1.16
CA LYS A 14 -17.09 13.22 -1.22
C LYS A 14 -15.74 12.84 -0.61
N PRO A 15 -14.65 12.84 -1.40
CA PRO A 15 -13.33 12.61 -0.87
C PRO A 15 -12.93 13.73 0.10
N HIS A 16 -11.99 13.43 1.00
CA HIS A 16 -11.38 14.46 1.86
C HIS A 16 -10.81 15.59 0.99
N VAL A 17 -10.95 16.84 1.42
CA VAL A 17 -10.42 18.01 0.68
C VAL A 17 -8.90 17.91 0.57
N GLU A 18 -8.36 18.29 -0.58
CA GLU A 18 -6.91 18.39 -0.79
C GLU A 18 -6.29 19.49 0.06
N GLY A 19 -5.01 19.34 0.36
CA GLY A 19 -4.23 20.35 1.04
C GLY A 19 -3.52 19.87 2.28
N ILE A 20 -3.17 20.81 3.15
CA ILE A 20 -2.44 20.55 4.39
C ILE A 20 -3.43 20.55 5.55
N HIS A 21 -3.49 19.45 6.28
CA HIS A 21 -4.47 19.25 7.35
C HIS A 21 -3.77 18.81 8.63
N PRO A 22 -4.04 19.49 9.78
CA PRO A 22 -3.69 18.94 11.07
C PRO A 22 -4.49 17.66 11.30
N ALA A 23 -3.85 16.67 11.91
CA ALA A 23 -4.46 15.38 12.16
C ALA A 23 -3.95 14.76 13.48
N VAL A 24 -4.75 13.84 14.02
CA VAL A 24 -4.39 12.99 15.14
C VAL A 24 -4.52 11.53 14.74
N CYS A 25 -3.55 10.70 15.09
CA CYS A 25 -3.65 9.26 14.88
C CYS A 25 -4.68 8.67 15.84
N VAL A 26 -5.69 8.00 15.32
CA VAL A 26 -6.79 7.42 16.13
C VAL A 26 -6.72 5.91 16.24
N ASP A 27 -6.09 5.23 15.28
CA ASP A 27 -5.89 3.77 15.36
C ASP A 27 -4.74 3.31 14.46
N VAL A 28 -4.17 2.15 14.82
CA VAL A 28 -3.21 1.40 14.00
C VAL A 28 -3.63 -0.05 13.98
N ILE A 29 -3.97 -0.56 12.81
CA ILE A 29 -4.47 -1.93 12.66
C ILE A 29 -3.45 -2.77 11.90
N ASP A 30 -3.07 -3.88 12.50
CA ASP A 30 -2.28 -4.92 11.83
C ASP A 30 -3.18 -5.70 10.87
N LEU A 31 -2.86 -5.63 9.58
CA LEU A 31 -3.56 -6.37 8.55
C LEU A 31 -3.03 -7.81 8.39
N GLY A 32 -1.91 -8.14 9.03
CA GLY A 32 -1.23 -9.42 8.85
C GLY A 32 -0.65 -9.59 7.45
N LEU A 33 -0.50 -10.82 7.01
CA LEU A 33 -0.02 -11.16 5.67
C LEU A 33 -1.13 -10.93 4.65
N VAL A 34 -0.85 -10.07 3.68
CA VAL A 34 -1.74 -9.72 2.57
C VAL A 34 -1.00 -9.95 1.27
N GLU A 35 -1.68 -10.56 0.29
CA GLU A 35 -1.12 -10.71 -1.04
C GLU A 35 -0.86 -9.35 -1.68
N SER A 36 0.31 -9.19 -2.27
CA SER A 36 0.71 -7.98 -2.96
C SER A 36 1.48 -8.34 -4.21
N GLU A 37 1.13 -7.74 -5.32
CA GLU A 37 1.84 -7.89 -6.57
C GLU A 37 2.92 -6.81 -6.70
N PHE A 38 4.13 -7.25 -7.05
CA PHE A 38 5.24 -6.37 -7.35
C PHE A 38 6.01 -6.93 -8.55
N GLN A 39 6.13 -6.15 -9.61
CA GLN A 39 6.79 -6.56 -10.87
C GLN A 39 6.22 -7.87 -11.45
N GLY A 40 4.90 -8.04 -11.40
CA GLY A 40 4.23 -9.24 -11.89
C GLY A 40 4.34 -10.47 -10.98
N GLN A 41 5.05 -10.36 -9.86
CA GLN A 41 5.18 -11.44 -8.87
C GLN A 41 4.27 -11.20 -7.68
N ARG A 42 3.45 -12.18 -7.35
CA ARG A 42 2.61 -12.19 -6.14
C ARG A 42 3.40 -12.71 -4.95
N ARG A 43 3.33 -11.98 -3.85
CA ARG A 43 3.97 -12.36 -2.59
C ARG A 43 3.12 -11.94 -1.41
N LEU A 44 3.20 -12.72 -0.33
CA LEU A 44 2.61 -12.33 0.95
C LEU A 44 3.49 -11.28 1.63
N VAL A 45 2.89 -10.17 1.99
CA VAL A 45 3.58 -9.05 2.62
C VAL A 45 2.81 -8.66 3.88
N HIS A 46 3.50 -8.54 5.00
CA HIS A 46 2.90 -8.05 6.24
C HIS A 46 2.58 -6.55 6.08
N LYS A 47 1.32 -6.18 6.30
CA LYS A 47 0.84 -4.80 6.15
C LYS A 47 0.21 -4.29 7.42
N VAL A 48 0.36 -2.99 7.64
CA VAL A 48 -0.31 -2.23 8.71
C VAL A 48 -1.07 -1.05 8.10
N ARG A 49 -2.19 -0.67 8.72
CA ARG A 49 -2.97 0.49 8.32
C ARG A 49 -3.07 1.47 9.49
N VAL A 50 -2.71 2.72 9.22
CA VAL A 50 -2.76 3.82 10.19
C VAL A 50 -3.93 4.70 9.85
N PHE A 51 -4.73 5.05 10.85
CA PHE A 51 -5.93 5.89 10.73
C PHE A 51 -5.69 7.24 11.39
N PHE A 52 -6.12 8.28 10.70
CA PHE A 52 -6.00 9.65 11.15
C PHE A 52 -7.36 10.33 11.13
N GLU A 53 -7.64 11.11 12.16
CA GLU A 53 -8.75 12.03 12.22
C GLU A 53 -8.24 13.43 11.93
N THR A 54 -8.95 14.17 11.07
CA THR A 54 -8.65 15.55 10.69
C THR A 54 -9.72 16.51 11.19
N GLU A 55 -9.48 17.81 11.13
CA GLU A 55 -10.47 18.84 11.48
C GLU A 55 -11.61 18.97 10.45
N GLN A 56 -11.43 18.44 9.24
CA GLN A 56 -12.48 18.51 8.24
C GLN A 56 -13.70 17.72 8.71
N ARG A 57 -14.87 18.29 8.53
CA ARG A 57 -16.14 17.65 8.85
C ARG A 57 -16.80 17.10 7.59
N ASN A 58 -17.42 15.94 7.74
CA ASN A 58 -18.28 15.35 6.72
C ASN A 58 -19.70 15.99 6.76
N GLU A 59 -20.59 15.55 5.90
CA GLU A 59 -21.97 16.05 5.83
C GLU A 59 -22.78 15.81 7.11
N GLU A 60 -22.38 14.82 7.92
CA GLU A 60 -22.99 14.54 9.22
C GLU A 60 -22.40 15.39 10.36
N GLY A 61 -21.49 16.31 10.06
CA GLY A 61 -20.80 17.13 11.05
C GLY A 61 -19.72 16.39 11.85
N LYS A 62 -19.41 15.13 11.52
CA LYS A 62 -18.35 14.33 12.15
C LYS A 62 -17.01 14.62 11.50
N ASN A 63 -15.94 14.53 12.28
CA ASN A 63 -14.59 14.68 11.76
C ASN A 63 -14.26 13.57 10.73
N CYS A 64 -13.59 13.94 9.64
CA CYS A 64 -13.22 13.00 8.61
C CYS A 64 -12.07 12.10 9.05
N ILE A 65 -12.20 10.82 8.69
CA ILE A 65 -11.17 9.81 8.93
C ILE A 65 -10.51 9.46 7.61
N ILE A 66 -9.18 9.53 7.57
CA ILE A 66 -8.37 9.10 6.44
C ILE A 66 -7.36 8.06 6.90
N SER A 67 -6.99 7.12 6.05
CA SER A 67 -6.05 6.06 6.41
C SER A 67 -5.02 5.80 5.32
N LYS A 68 -3.85 5.30 5.74
CA LYS A 68 -2.80 4.86 4.82
C LYS A 68 -2.29 3.48 5.20
N THR A 69 -2.10 2.63 4.20
CA THR A 69 -1.57 1.27 4.38
C THR A 69 -0.10 1.25 4.01
N PHE A 70 0.69 0.55 4.83
CA PHE A 70 2.11 0.37 4.64
C PHE A 70 2.50 -1.10 4.74
N THR A 71 3.61 -1.47 4.11
CA THR A 71 4.34 -2.68 4.47
C THR A 71 4.92 -2.51 5.87
N ALA A 72 4.73 -3.49 6.75
CA ALA A 72 5.23 -3.49 8.13
C ALA A 72 6.75 -3.73 8.13
N SER A 73 7.52 -2.72 7.74
CA SER A 73 8.97 -2.78 7.66
C SER A 73 9.59 -1.44 8.07
N LEU A 74 10.60 -1.51 8.92
CA LEU A 74 11.43 -0.35 9.31
C LEU A 74 12.76 -0.29 8.55
N HIS A 75 12.90 -1.09 7.48
CA HIS A 75 14.07 -0.98 6.61
C HIS A 75 14.21 0.46 6.07
N PRO A 76 15.42 1.05 5.97
CA PRO A 76 15.62 2.46 5.57
C PRO A 76 14.92 2.87 4.26
N LYS A 77 14.75 1.93 3.31
CA LYS A 77 14.03 2.16 2.04
C LYS A 77 12.53 1.89 2.13
N ALA A 78 12.00 1.48 3.29
CA ALA A 78 10.59 1.19 3.44
C ALA A 78 9.78 2.48 3.62
N LYS A 79 8.63 2.52 2.95
CA LYS A 79 7.70 3.68 3.02
C LYS A 79 7.24 3.98 4.45
N LEU A 80 7.08 2.96 5.31
CA LEU A 80 6.72 3.15 6.71
C LEU A 80 7.84 3.85 7.48
N ALA A 81 9.10 3.43 7.29
CA ALA A 81 10.24 4.05 7.95
C ALA A 81 10.40 5.52 7.55
N GLU A 82 10.27 5.81 6.24
CA GLU A 82 10.28 7.18 5.73
C GLU A 82 9.15 8.03 6.34
N PHE A 83 7.94 7.49 6.35
CA PHE A 83 6.77 8.16 6.91
C PHE A 83 6.95 8.49 8.39
N LEU A 84 7.36 7.51 9.20
CA LEU A 84 7.63 7.70 10.63
C LEU A 84 8.78 8.69 10.87
N GLY A 85 9.80 8.64 10.04
CA GLY A 85 10.94 9.58 10.12
C GLY A 85 10.49 11.02 9.90
N LYS A 86 9.69 11.29 8.88
CA LYS A 86 9.12 12.63 8.60
C LYS A 86 8.18 13.08 9.72
N TRP A 87 7.34 12.20 10.23
CA TRP A 87 6.42 12.52 11.33
C TRP A 87 7.16 12.91 12.60
N ARG A 88 8.17 12.13 12.99
CA ARG A 88 8.99 12.40 14.20
C ARG A 88 10.02 13.53 13.97
N GLY A 89 10.32 13.86 12.71
CA GLY A 89 11.35 14.80 12.32
C GLY A 89 12.78 14.29 12.58
N ARG A 90 12.95 12.97 12.66
CA ARG A 90 14.25 12.27 12.67
C ARG A 90 14.13 10.92 11.95
N PRO A 91 15.14 10.52 11.17
CA PRO A 91 15.09 9.23 10.47
C PRO A 91 15.00 8.06 11.47
N VAL A 92 14.48 6.94 10.98
CA VAL A 92 14.54 5.65 11.68
C VAL A 92 15.97 5.12 11.49
N VAL A 93 16.64 4.80 12.59
CA VAL A 93 18.00 4.26 12.54
C VAL A 93 17.98 2.73 12.48
N PRO A 94 18.98 2.09 11.85
CA PRO A 94 19.10 0.63 11.83
C PRO A 94 19.09 0.06 13.25
N GLY A 95 18.31 -1.00 13.48
CA GLY A 95 18.15 -1.62 14.80
C GLY A 95 17.14 -0.94 15.74
N GLU A 96 16.55 0.19 15.32
CA GLU A 96 15.50 0.83 16.12
C GLU A 96 14.21 0.00 16.08
N SER A 97 13.63 -0.22 17.28
CA SER A 97 12.29 -0.82 17.43
C SER A 97 11.28 0.28 17.71
N ILE A 98 10.18 0.28 16.96
CA ILE A 98 9.10 1.26 17.10
C ILE A 98 7.80 0.52 17.40
N ASP A 99 7.24 0.80 18.57
CA ASP A 99 5.92 0.34 18.92
C ASP A 99 4.87 1.26 18.25
N LEU A 100 4.18 0.73 17.24
CA LEU A 100 3.19 1.47 16.48
C LEU A 100 1.95 1.83 17.33
N ALA A 101 1.65 1.10 18.39
CA ALA A 101 0.53 1.43 19.28
C ALA A 101 0.74 2.79 19.98
N LYS A 102 1.98 3.20 20.21
CA LYS A 102 2.33 4.51 20.78
C LYS A 102 2.05 5.69 19.85
N LEU A 103 1.73 5.43 18.59
CA LEU A 103 1.32 6.49 17.65
C LEU A 103 -0.13 6.94 17.91
N ILE A 104 -0.95 6.11 18.54
CA ILE A 104 -2.34 6.46 18.86
C ILE A 104 -2.35 7.66 19.79
N GLY A 105 -3.11 8.70 19.43
CA GLY A 105 -3.13 10.00 20.11
C GLY A 105 -2.02 10.96 19.66
N ALA A 106 -1.03 10.51 18.92
CA ALA A 106 0.02 11.40 18.41
C ALA A 106 -0.50 12.30 17.27
N ASN A 107 -0.15 13.58 17.35
CA ASN A 107 -0.53 14.59 16.38
C ASN A 107 0.47 14.64 15.22
N CYS A 108 -0.02 15.02 14.04
CA CYS A 108 0.79 15.26 12.85
C CYS A 108 0.14 16.31 11.95
N THR A 109 0.83 16.67 10.89
CA THR A 109 0.28 17.43 9.77
C THR A 109 0.37 16.54 8.52
N LEU A 110 -0.76 16.35 7.84
CA LEU A 110 -0.87 15.53 6.64
C LEU A 110 -0.96 16.42 5.40
N VAL A 111 -0.33 16.00 4.32
CA VAL A 111 -0.57 16.52 2.98
C VAL A 111 -1.44 15.51 2.25
N ILE A 112 -2.62 15.95 1.82
CA ILE A 112 -3.63 15.12 1.17
C ILE A 112 -3.79 15.61 -0.27
N SER A 113 -3.78 14.68 -1.22
CA SER A 113 -4.06 14.89 -2.62
C SER A 113 -5.18 13.99 -3.10
N HIS A 114 -5.78 14.35 -4.23
CA HIS A 114 -6.73 13.49 -4.91
C HIS A 114 -6.00 12.62 -5.94
N GLN A 115 -6.37 11.35 -5.98
CA GLN A 115 -5.91 10.40 -6.96
C GLN A 115 -7.12 9.74 -7.63
N GLN A 116 -6.95 9.29 -8.86
CA GLN A 116 -7.97 8.52 -9.57
C GLN A 116 -7.57 7.04 -9.60
N ASN A 117 -8.53 6.17 -9.35
CA ASN A 117 -8.33 4.75 -9.54
C ASN A 117 -8.54 4.35 -11.03
N LEU A 118 -8.27 3.09 -11.38
CA LEU A 118 -8.39 2.56 -12.73
C LEU A 118 -9.79 2.68 -13.35
N VAL A 119 -10.83 2.88 -12.52
CA VAL A 119 -12.22 3.08 -12.97
C VAL A 119 -12.65 4.56 -12.92
N GLY A 120 -11.69 5.49 -12.81
CA GLY A 120 -11.93 6.93 -12.86
C GLY A 120 -12.54 7.54 -11.59
N ARG A 121 -12.65 6.78 -10.49
CA ARG A 121 -13.15 7.34 -9.22
C ARG A 121 -12.05 8.09 -8.50
N THR A 122 -12.34 9.33 -8.12
CA THR A 122 -11.45 10.16 -7.30
C THR A 122 -11.51 9.72 -5.83
N TYR A 123 -10.34 9.60 -5.20
CA TYR A 123 -10.20 9.33 -3.77
C TYR A 123 -9.08 10.16 -3.18
N ALA A 124 -9.17 10.47 -1.88
CA ALA A 124 -8.13 11.18 -1.17
C ALA A 124 -7.00 10.24 -0.75
N SER A 125 -5.77 10.66 -0.96
CA SER A 125 -4.54 9.95 -0.58
C SER A 125 -3.68 10.82 0.32
N ILE A 126 -3.04 10.21 1.31
CA ILE A 126 -2.02 10.90 2.12
C ILE A 126 -0.70 10.81 1.37
N ASP A 127 -0.18 11.92 0.89
CA ASP A 127 1.11 11.96 0.18
C ASP A 127 2.28 12.08 1.14
N ALA A 128 2.16 12.99 2.11
CA ALA A 128 3.22 13.26 3.06
C ALA A 128 2.68 13.47 4.48
N VAL A 129 3.59 13.37 5.44
CA VAL A 129 3.36 13.69 6.84
C VAL A 129 4.51 14.55 7.34
N SER A 130 4.22 15.42 8.27
CA SER A 130 5.21 16.23 8.97
C SER A 130 4.88 16.35 10.46
N LYS A 131 5.77 17.01 11.20
CA LYS A 131 5.52 17.35 12.60
C LYS A 131 4.20 18.13 12.73
N PRO A 132 3.50 18.01 13.88
CA PRO A 132 2.26 18.72 14.08
C PRO A 132 2.47 20.23 14.09
N THR A 133 1.67 20.96 13.31
CA THR A 133 1.56 22.42 13.37
C THR A 133 0.54 22.86 14.40
N LYS A 134 -0.45 22.01 14.66
CA LYS A 134 -1.54 22.23 15.61
C LYS A 134 -1.82 20.92 16.35
N LYS A 135 -2.14 21.03 17.65
CA LYS A 135 -2.59 19.86 18.41
C LYS A 135 -4.10 19.70 18.27
N LEU A 136 -4.53 18.51 17.90
CA LEU A 136 -5.90 18.06 17.87
C LEU A 136 -6.12 17.00 18.94
N THR A 137 -7.31 17.01 19.52
CA THR A 137 -7.81 15.92 20.36
C THR A 137 -8.77 15.08 19.53
N ALA A 138 -8.65 13.77 19.55
CA ALA A 138 -9.59 12.89 18.88
C ALA A 138 -11.02 13.17 19.35
N SER A 139 -11.95 13.32 18.39
CA SER A 139 -13.34 13.69 18.69
C SER A 139 -14.18 12.52 19.21
N GLY A 140 -13.66 11.28 19.12
CA GLY A 140 -14.43 10.07 19.38
C GLY A 140 -15.35 9.65 18.24
N SER A 141 -15.30 10.35 17.10
CA SER A 141 -16.08 9.97 15.90
C SER A 141 -15.60 8.69 15.23
N TYR A 142 -14.37 8.26 15.49
CA TYR A 142 -13.81 7.02 14.99
C TYR A 142 -14.31 5.82 15.79
N ASP A 143 -14.87 4.84 15.10
CA ASP A 143 -15.29 3.57 15.68
C ASP A 143 -14.30 2.46 15.31
N PRO A 144 -13.47 2.01 16.27
CA PRO A 144 -12.49 0.95 16.03
C PRO A 144 -13.14 -0.40 15.67
N ALA A 145 -14.32 -0.70 16.21
CA ALA A 145 -15.01 -1.96 15.95
C ALA A 145 -15.50 -2.02 14.50
N MET A 146 -16.13 -0.96 14.03
CA MET A 146 -16.57 -0.82 12.64
C MET A 146 -15.38 -0.86 11.67
N ALA A 147 -14.26 -0.23 12.00
CA ALA A 147 -13.06 -0.26 11.17
C ALA A 147 -12.49 -1.69 11.03
N ARG A 148 -12.41 -2.43 12.14
CA ARG A 148 -11.97 -3.84 12.15
C ARG A 148 -12.93 -4.74 11.38
N GLN A 149 -14.25 -4.54 11.51
CA GLN A 149 -15.25 -5.27 10.74
C GLN A 149 -15.06 -5.06 9.24
N ARG A 150 -14.94 -3.81 8.78
CA ARG A 150 -14.71 -3.48 7.35
C ARG A 150 -13.41 -4.11 6.81
N ILE A 151 -12.37 -4.16 7.63
CA ILE A 151 -11.12 -4.83 7.26
C ILE A 151 -11.32 -6.35 7.15
N ALA A 152 -12.06 -6.96 8.07
CA ALA A 152 -12.37 -8.39 8.02
C ALA A 152 -13.19 -8.74 6.77
N GLU A 153 -14.20 -7.94 6.43
CA GLU A 153 -15.00 -8.09 5.21
C GLU A 153 -14.14 -7.91 3.93
N TRP A 154 -13.21 -6.95 3.93
CA TRP A 154 -12.28 -6.77 2.83
C TRP A 154 -11.37 -7.98 2.65
N LYS A 155 -10.79 -8.51 3.74
CA LYS A 155 -9.96 -9.73 3.71
C LYS A 155 -10.75 -10.94 3.20
N ALA A 156 -11.99 -11.11 3.62
CA ALA A 156 -12.85 -12.21 3.17
C ALA A 156 -13.13 -12.13 1.66
N ARG A 157 -13.39 -10.93 1.14
CA ARG A 157 -13.56 -10.71 -0.32
C ARG A 157 -12.28 -10.99 -1.10
N GLU A 158 -11.15 -10.56 -0.60
CA GLU A 158 -9.85 -10.80 -1.24
C GLU A 158 -9.57 -12.31 -1.34
N ALA A 159 -9.80 -13.05 -0.25
CA ALA A 159 -9.66 -14.50 -0.22
C ALA A 159 -10.62 -15.23 -1.19
N SER A 160 -11.87 -14.75 -1.32
CA SER A 160 -12.84 -15.32 -2.26
C SER A 160 -12.44 -15.10 -3.72
N ASN A 161 -11.92 -13.92 -4.06
CA ASN A 161 -11.43 -13.61 -5.40
C ASN A 161 -10.22 -14.48 -5.79
N GLN A 162 -9.36 -14.81 -4.83
CA GLN A 162 -8.22 -15.70 -5.06
C GLN A 162 -8.65 -17.13 -5.37
N SER A 163 -9.67 -17.65 -4.69
CA SER A 163 -10.19 -18.99 -4.92
C SER A 163 -10.79 -19.18 -6.32
N SER A 164 -11.42 -18.15 -6.88
CA SER A 164 -12.04 -18.20 -8.20
C SER A 164 -11.02 -18.21 -9.36
N VAL A 165 -9.85 -17.59 -9.16
CA VAL A 165 -8.78 -17.53 -10.19
C VAL A 165 -8.05 -18.89 -10.29
N VAL A 166 -7.90 -19.62 -9.19
CA VAL A 166 -7.25 -20.95 -9.17
C VAL A 166 -8.12 -22.01 -9.84
N SER A 167 -9.45 -21.88 -9.78
CA SER A 167 -10.37 -22.83 -10.43
C SER A 167 -10.43 -22.69 -11.96
N GLY A 168 -10.06 -21.54 -12.52
CA GLY A 168 -10.10 -21.26 -13.97
C GLY A 168 -8.89 -21.77 -14.77
N GLN A 169 -7.80 -22.18 -14.13
CA GLN A 169 -6.56 -22.61 -14.81
C GLN A 169 -6.38 -24.12 -14.92
N ARG A 170 -7.37 -24.92 -14.54
CA ARG A 170 -7.23 -26.39 -14.52
C ARG A 170 -7.89 -27.12 -15.71
N VAL A 171 -7.91 -26.55 -16.88
CA VAL A 171 -8.26 -27.28 -18.12
C VAL A 171 -7.43 -26.76 -19.28
N GLN A 172 -6.19 -27.23 -19.41
CA GLN A 172 -5.51 -27.45 -20.71
C GLN A 172 -4.20 -28.20 -20.46
N GLU A 173 -4.34 -29.46 -20.06
CA GLU A 173 -3.29 -30.43 -20.27
C GLU A 173 -3.70 -31.28 -21.47
N THR A 174 -3.43 -30.76 -22.66
CA THR A 174 -3.62 -31.50 -23.91
C THR A 174 -2.36 -32.28 -24.20
N THR A 175 -2.45 -33.56 -24.00
CA THR A 175 -1.67 -34.66 -24.53
C THR A 175 -0.95 -34.32 -25.84
N ARG A 176 0.37 -34.29 -25.81
CA ARG A 176 1.21 -34.27 -27.02
C ARG A 176 1.87 -35.64 -27.17
N PRO A 177 1.71 -36.33 -28.28
CA PRO A 177 2.32 -37.65 -28.49
C PRO A 177 3.85 -37.50 -28.60
N GLN A 178 4.54 -38.42 -27.93
CA GLN A 178 5.97 -38.61 -28.09
C GLN A 178 6.25 -39.17 -29.49
N THR A 179 7.09 -38.46 -30.24
CA THR A 179 7.73 -39.01 -31.45
C THR A 179 9.21 -39.13 -31.17
N THR A 180 9.64 -40.35 -31.10
CA THR A 180 11.05 -40.81 -31.06
C THR A 180 11.75 -40.55 -32.39
N GLY A 181 12.97 -39.99 -32.34
CA GLY A 181 13.88 -39.93 -33.50
C GLY A 181 15.21 -39.24 -33.14
N PRO A 182 16.34 -39.64 -33.73
CA PRO A 182 17.59 -39.80 -32.96
C PRO A 182 18.55 -38.61 -33.01
N GLN A 183 19.37 -38.62 -32.00
CA GLN A 183 20.63 -38.01 -31.69
C GLN A 183 21.50 -37.55 -32.91
N ALA A 184 21.91 -36.28 -32.91
CA ALA A 184 23.14 -35.84 -33.57
C ALA A 184 23.82 -34.78 -32.65
N ALA A 185 25.02 -35.10 -32.27
CA ALA A 185 25.95 -34.25 -31.53
C ALA A 185 26.40 -33.05 -32.40
N GLN A 186 26.55 -31.87 -31.81
CA GLN A 186 27.68 -30.96 -32.14
C GLN A 186 27.63 -29.65 -31.29
N ALA A 187 28.81 -29.43 -30.69
CA ALA A 187 29.55 -28.18 -30.57
C ALA A 187 29.02 -27.05 -29.66
N GLN A 188 29.67 -26.88 -28.51
CA GLN A 188 29.76 -25.66 -27.71
C GLN A 188 30.53 -24.57 -28.48
N PRO A 189 30.10 -23.31 -28.43
CA PRO A 189 31.01 -22.18 -28.59
C PRO A 189 31.40 -21.60 -27.24
N LYS A 190 32.69 -21.33 -27.13
CA LYS A 190 33.44 -20.73 -26.01
C LYS A 190 32.93 -19.35 -25.64
N SER A 191 32.85 -19.08 -24.32
CA SER A 191 32.72 -17.74 -23.73
C SER A 191 33.93 -16.85 -24.06
N PRO A 192 33.73 -15.57 -24.36
CA PRO A 192 34.81 -14.60 -24.34
C PRO A 192 35.10 -14.11 -22.91
N ALA A 193 36.38 -13.86 -22.62
CA ALA A 193 36.92 -13.40 -21.37
C ALA A 193 36.48 -11.97 -20.99
N PRO A 194 36.56 -11.60 -19.69
CA PRO A 194 36.18 -10.27 -19.24
C PRO A 194 37.22 -9.24 -19.64
N THR A 195 36.75 -8.17 -20.28
CA THR A 195 37.53 -6.97 -20.58
C THR A 195 37.75 -6.16 -19.30
N ALA A 196 39.01 -5.76 -19.09
CA ALA A 196 39.49 -5.00 -17.97
C ALA A 196 38.74 -3.67 -17.74
N ALA A 197 38.58 -3.34 -16.46
CA ALA A 197 38.08 -2.05 -16.00
C ALA A 197 39.10 -0.93 -16.33
N PRO A 198 38.66 0.30 -16.62
CA PRO A 198 39.58 1.43 -16.72
C PRO A 198 40.04 1.87 -15.32
N GLU A 199 41.32 2.08 -15.16
CA GLU A 199 41.99 2.69 -14.02
C GLU A 199 41.43 4.07 -13.75
N PHE A 200 41.11 4.33 -12.48
CA PHE A 200 40.69 5.61 -11.96
C PHE A 200 41.95 6.43 -11.62
N ASP A 201 42.16 7.53 -12.33
CA ASP A 201 43.24 8.49 -12.12
C ASP A 201 42.83 9.49 -11.01
N PRO A 202 43.57 9.65 -9.89
CA PRO A 202 43.19 10.50 -8.76
C PRO A 202 43.83 11.90 -8.78
N GLU A 203 44.06 12.50 -9.94
CA GLU A 203 44.59 13.87 -10.01
C GLU A 203 43.79 14.73 -11.01
N VAL A 204 42.70 15.35 -10.56
CA VAL A 204 42.31 16.70 -10.96
C VAL A 204 41.52 17.33 -9.80
N GLY A 205 42.22 18.16 -9.03
CA GLY A 205 41.54 19.11 -8.12
C GLY A 205 40.88 20.24 -8.89
N PHE A 206 39.72 20.64 -8.33
CA PHE A 206 39.25 22.03 -8.15
C PHE A 206 37.98 21.97 -7.30
#